data_bb98c06506f4bc62c0894a76617921f2
#
_entry.id   bb98c06506f4bc62c0894a76617921f2
#
_cell.length_a   1.000
_cell.length_b   1.000
_cell.length_c   1.000
_cell.angle_alpha   90.00
_cell.angle_beta   90.00
_cell.angle_gamma   90.00
#
_symmetry.space_group_name_H-M   'P 1'
#
loop_
_entity.id
_entity.type
_entity.pdbx_description
1 polymer ?
#
loop_
_entity_poly.entity_id
_entity_poly.type
_entity_poly.pdbx_seq_one_letter_code
_entity_poly.pdbx_strand_id
1 'polypeptide(L)'
;EHDSDDADANGNGKVDQEDVEYIKQIISATPDNQVVVKHLNRYTNGDYWQESKYPIDSMAISASANIIMMMKYAGINDKIKAVSYYSKIDSTMYSDYQYLFSDYGGKFDVNNTYKYRVGASAGYFSAELLTNHINQDKITAIVTGDNAQAYLSGPADKHAYGITEAKAKELGLSVIRIAAASTDPSVYLSDLALLAFMTQSDSSKIADMTTWYQNTIKDLNTILKDNIGKGTEQVNIAVSSSATYSKTSDGKVTTTNYISSGTSDYTASVVSAGGNFALKDYDFGTSTSSGKMTDLGKWLVDYKIDKLIVSKTGSAFSWYGGTALTDGLKTVQSCALAFSDTEAFYNNEVYVLSGDMPILLRTVYAACILYPDLFTKAWADNYNVQHCTQFLGIDENTVRSGSYYLSMADMGLSGH
;
A
#
# COMPACT_ATOMS: atom_id res chain seq x y z
N GLU A 1 -16.75 -25.76 19.92
CA GLU A 1 -17.16 -26.55 18.73
C GLU A 1 -16.22 -26.12 17.63
N HIS A 2 -15.25 -26.99 17.28
CA HIS A 2 -14.44 -26.77 16.08
C HIS A 2 -15.35 -27.03 14.88
N ASP A 3 -15.37 -26.09 13.94
CA ASP A 3 -16.15 -26.23 12.73
C ASP A 3 -15.62 -27.43 11.96
N SER A 4 -16.48 -28.40 11.62
CA SER A 4 -16.07 -29.59 10.90
C SER A 4 -15.44 -29.25 9.52
N ASP A 5 -15.81 -28.09 8.99
CA ASP A 5 -15.33 -27.63 7.70
C ASP A 5 -13.84 -27.23 7.72
N ASP A 6 -13.30 -26.84 8.89
CA ASP A 6 -11.87 -26.53 9.06
C ASP A 6 -10.97 -27.80 9.05
N ALA A 7 -11.54 -28.96 9.25
CA ALA A 7 -10.83 -30.24 9.26
C ALA A 7 -10.83 -30.97 7.91
N ASP A 8 -11.66 -30.55 6.97
CA ASP A 8 -11.69 -31.03 5.57
C ASP A 8 -10.57 -30.34 4.78
N ALA A 9 -9.34 -30.78 5.00
CA ALA A 9 -8.17 -30.13 4.46
C ALA A 9 -8.05 -30.22 2.93
N ASN A 10 -8.60 -31.26 2.31
CA ASN A 10 -8.57 -31.46 0.88
C ASN A 10 -9.82 -30.91 0.14
N GLY A 11 -10.83 -30.45 0.90
CA GLY A 11 -12.04 -29.83 0.38
C GLY A 11 -13.01 -30.79 -0.33
N ASN A 12 -12.96 -32.09 0.00
CA ASN A 12 -13.81 -33.10 -0.61
C ASN A 12 -15.19 -33.27 0.08
N GLY A 13 -15.47 -32.50 1.13
CA GLY A 13 -16.69 -32.50 1.92
C GLY A 13 -16.73 -33.59 2.99
N LYS A 14 -15.60 -34.21 3.32
CA LYS A 14 -15.47 -35.24 4.36
C LYS A 14 -14.23 -34.96 5.21
N VAL A 15 -14.29 -35.32 6.48
CA VAL A 15 -13.14 -35.32 7.37
C VAL A 15 -12.69 -36.76 7.58
N ASP A 16 -11.63 -37.17 6.92
CA ASP A 16 -11.17 -38.56 6.93
C ASP A 16 -9.62 -38.69 6.76
N GLN A 17 -9.16 -39.91 6.50
CA GLN A 17 -7.73 -40.16 6.34
C GLN A 17 -7.12 -39.49 5.11
N GLU A 18 -7.92 -39.12 4.10
CA GLU A 18 -7.43 -38.44 2.91
C GLU A 18 -6.96 -37.03 3.25
N ASP A 19 -7.58 -36.35 4.23
CA ASP A 19 -7.13 -35.06 4.75
C ASP A 19 -5.77 -35.16 5.40
N VAL A 20 -5.57 -36.20 6.19
CA VAL A 20 -4.27 -36.46 6.85
C VAL A 20 -3.18 -36.68 5.81
N GLU A 21 -3.46 -37.46 4.76
CA GLU A 21 -2.48 -37.69 3.68
C GLU A 21 -2.22 -36.41 2.87
N TYR A 22 -3.23 -35.59 2.63
CA TYR A 22 -3.07 -34.30 1.95
C TYR A 22 -2.22 -33.33 2.80
N ILE A 23 -2.45 -33.24 4.12
CA ILE A 23 -1.62 -32.43 5.03
C ILE A 23 -0.16 -32.93 5.01
N LYS A 24 0.07 -34.25 5.00
CA LYS A 24 1.43 -34.81 4.87
C LYS A 24 2.11 -34.41 3.57
N GLN A 25 1.36 -34.40 2.46
CA GLN A 25 1.88 -33.93 1.17
C GLN A 25 2.28 -32.47 1.24
N ILE A 26 1.45 -31.59 1.83
CA ILE A 26 1.77 -30.17 2.04
C ILE A 26 3.05 -30.02 2.88
N ILE A 27 3.16 -30.73 3.99
CA ILE A 27 4.33 -30.67 4.89
C ILE A 27 5.61 -31.11 4.18
N SER A 28 5.53 -32.10 3.32
CA SER A 28 6.68 -32.65 2.58
C SER A 28 6.94 -32.00 1.23
N ALA A 29 6.11 -31.03 0.82
CA ALA A 29 6.24 -30.36 -0.46
C ALA A 29 7.54 -29.54 -0.55
N THR A 30 8.15 -29.55 -1.71
CA THR A 30 9.35 -28.78 -2.05
C THR A 30 9.16 -28.09 -3.40
N PRO A 31 9.99 -27.10 -3.76
CA PRO A 31 9.92 -26.48 -5.09
C PRO A 31 9.99 -27.47 -6.27
N ASP A 32 10.70 -28.57 -6.11
CA ASP A 32 10.83 -29.64 -7.11
C ASP A 32 9.69 -30.66 -7.07
N ASN A 33 8.97 -30.73 -5.94
CA ASN A 33 7.82 -31.63 -5.73
C ASN A 33 6.65 -30.85 -5.15
N GLN A 34 6.05 -29.99 -5.99
CA GLN A 34 4.95 -29.13 -5.60
C GLN A 34 3.64 -29.91 -5.51
N VAL A 35 2.79 -29.49 -4.59
CA VAL A 35 1.39 -29.91 -4.49
C VAL A 35 0.47 -28.75 -4.87
N VAL A 36 -0.80 -29.06 -5.11
CA VAL A 36 -1.82 -28.04 -5.36
C VAL A 36 -2.52 -27.74 -4.03
N VAL A 37 -2.59 -26.46 -3.66
CA VAL A 37 -3.32 -25.99 -2.48
C VAL A 37 -4.40 -24.99 -2.89
N LYS A 38 -5.50 -24.98 -2.14
CA LYS A 38 -6.60 -24.04 -2.30
C LYS A 38 -6.42 -22.88 -1.34
N HIS A 39 -6.50 -21.65 -1.82
CA HIS A 39 -6.38 -20.45 -1.01
C HIS A 39 -7.38 -19.38 -1.45
N LEU A 40 -7.63 -18.41 -0.56
CA LEU A 40 -8.51 -17.29 -0.84
C LEU A 40 -7.72 -16.18 -1.56
N ASN A 41 -8.19 -15.78 -2.74
CA ASN A 41 -7.75 -14.58 -3.42
C ASN A 41 -8.64 -13.39 -3.04
N ARG A 42 -8.02 -12.30 -2.65
CA ARG A 42 -8.73 -11.03 -2.41
C ARG A 42 -9.10 -10.38 -3.73
N TYR A 43 -10.31 -9.85 -3.79
CA TYR A 43 -10.79 -9.20 -5.00
C TYR A 43 -11.83 -8.13 -4.69
N THR A 44 -11.68 -6.94 -5.25
CA THR A 44 -12.56 -5.79 -5.00
C THR A 44 -14.04 -6.07 -5.33
N ASN A 45 -14.30 -6.99 -6.27
CA ASN A 45 -15.65 -7.40 -6.66
C ASN A 45 -16.14 -8.69 -5.97
N GLY A 46 -15.43 -9.16 -4.95
CA GLY A 46 -15.74 -10.35 -4.16
C GLY A 46 -14.61 -11.37 -4.17
N ASP A 47 -14.16 -11.74 -2.98
CA ASP A 47 -13.10 -12.73 -2.78
C ASP A 47 -13.51 -14.09 -3.39
N TYR A 48 -12.53 -14.85 -3.87
CA TYR A 48 -12.78 -16.16 -4.49
C TYR A 48 -11.67 -17.16 -4.19
N TRP A 49 -12.03 -18.43 -4.14
CA TRP A 49 -11.10 -19.53 -3.95
C TRP A 49 -10.32 -19.85 -5.21
N GLN A 50 -9.03 -20.06 -5.07
CA GLN A 50 -8.08 -20.33 -6.12
C GLN A 50 -7.21 -21.52 -5.78
N GLU A 51 -6.94 -22.39 -6.75
CA GLU A 51 -5.94 -23.44 -6.66
C GLU A 51 -4.59 -22.93 -7.19
N SER A 52 -3.52 -23.21 -6.44
CA SER A 52 -2.18 -22.78 -6.79
C SER A 52 -1.14 -23.84 -6.42
N LYS A 53 -0.05 -23.86 -7.16
CA LYS A 53 1.11 -24.70 -6.83
C LYS A 53 1.79 -24.21 -5.55
N TYR A 54 2.18 -25.13 -4.70
CA TYR A 54 2.82 -24.92 -3.41
C TYR A 54 4.01 -25.86 -3.25
N PRO A 55 5.18 -25.42 -2.70
CA PRO A 55 5.48 -24.04 -2.36
C PRO A 55 5.87 -23.19 -3.60
N ILE A 56 5.74 -21.87 -3.46
CA ILE A 56 6.23 -20.91 -4.44
C ILE A 56 7.65 -20.52 -4.08
N ASP A 57 8.58 -20.72 -5.00
CA ASP A 57 9.99 -20.37 -4.83
C ASP A 57 10.48 -19.28 -5.77
N SER A 58 9.70 -18.97 -6.80
CA SER A 58 10.04 -17.96 -7.78
C SER A 58 8.79 -17.27 -8.30
N MET A 59 8.75 -15.94 -8.21
CA MET A 59 7.55 -15.17 -8.54
C MET A 59 7.84 -13.85 -9.26
N ALA A 60 6.82 -13.39 -9.98
CA ALA A 60 6.69 -12.01 -10.42
C ALA A 60 5.71 -11.26 -9.51
N ILE A 61 5.94 -10.00 -9.24
CA ILE A 61 5.06 -9.17 -8.41
C ILE A 61 4.62 -7.89 -9.11
N SER A 62 3.47 -7.37 -8.71
CA SER A 62 3.08 -6.00 -9.02
C SER A 62 3.93 -5.00 -8.23
N ALA A 63 4.41 -3.95 -8.91
CA ALA A 63 5.25 -2.91 -8.30
C ALA A 63 4.41 -1.90 -7.48
N SER A 64 3.69 -2.39 -6.51
CA SER A 64 3.03 -1.55 -5.49
C SER A 64 3.90 -1.49 -4.25
N ALA A 65 4.08 -0.30 -3.66
CA ALA A 65 4.82 -0.13 -2.41
C ALA A 65 4.29 -1.06 -1.31
N ASN A 66 2.98 -1.17 -1.18
CA ASN A 66 2.34 -2.02 -0.18
C ASN A 66 2.63 -3.52 -0.41
N ILE A 67 2.61 -3.98 -1.67
CA ILE A 67 2.93 -5.39 -2.01
C ILE A 67 4.40 -5.67 -1.71
N ILE A 68 5.30 -4.81 -2.17
CA ILE A 68 6.75 -4.96 -1.93
C ILE A 68 7.03 -5.00 -0.43
N MET A 69 6.36 -4.15 0.35
CA MET A 69 6.49 -4.13 1.80
C MET A 69 6.02 -5.44 2.44
N MET A 70 4.90 -6.00 2.01
CA MET A 70 4.44 -7.31 2.48
C MET A 70 5.44 -8.43 2.17
N MET A 71 6.07 -8.41 0.97
CA MET A 71 7.14 -9.36 0.64
C MET A 71 8.32 -9.25 1.61
N LYS A 72 8.69 -8.01 1.97
CA LYS A 72 9.74 -7.75 2.95
C LYS A 72 9.41 -8.32 4.32
N TYR A 73 8.19 -8.08 4.80
CA TYR A 73 7.72 -8.61 6.09
C TYR A 73 7.66 -10.15 6.10
N ALA A 74 7.22 -10.74 5.01
CA ALA A 74 7.25 -12.18 4.85
C ALA A 74 8.67 -12.76 4.70
N GLY A 75 9.69 -11.91 4.51
CA GLY A 75 11.08 -12.33 4.36
C GLY A 75 11.36 -13.11 3.07
N ILE A 76 10.61 -12.81 1.99
CA ILE A 76 10.61 -13.57 0.74
C ILE A 76 11.14 -12.78 -0.46
N ASN A 77 11.88 -11.72 -0.22
CA ASN A 77 12.42 -10.88 -1.29
C ASN A 77 13.32 -11.64 -2.27
N ASP A 78 14.05 -12.64 -1.81
CA ASP A 78 14.92 -13.49 -2.62
C ASP A 78 14.16 -14.34 -3.66
N LYS A 79 12.87 -14.58 -3.43
CA LYS A 79 11.97 -15.32 -4.33
C LYS A 79 11.40 -14.46 -5.45
N ILE A 80 11.51 -13.16 -5.36
CA ILE A 80 11.06 -12.24 -6.40
C ILE A 80 12.09 -12.20 -7.53
N LYS A 81 11.68 -12.55 -8.73
CA LYS A 81 12.54 -12.58 -9.93
C LYS A 81 12.19 -11.49 -10.94
N ALA A 82 10.96 -10.98 -10.87
CA ALA A 82 10.51 -9.95 -11.80
C ALA A 82 9.42 -9.06 -11.19
N VAL A 83 9.32 -7.85 -11.71
CA VAL A 83 8.39 -6.82 -11.23
C VAL A 83 7.65 -6.21 -12.40
N SER A 84 6.32 -6.09 -12.30
CA SER A 84 5.55 -5.33 -13.27
C SER A 84 5.74 -3.84 -13.01
N TYR A 85 6.42 -3.15 -13.89
CA TYR A 85 6.73 -1.75 -13.68
C TYR A 85 6.68 -0.92 -14.97
N TYR A 86 6.48 0.40 -14.81
CA TYR A 86 6.64 1.41 -15.85
C TYR A 86 8.05 1.31 -16.51
N SER A 87 8.32 2.06 -17.51
CA SER A 87 9.49 1.97 -18.37
C SER A 87 10.87 2.12 -17.71
N LYS A 88 10.91 2.57 -16.45
CA LYS A 88 12.13 2.65 -15.62
C LYS A 88 11.73 2.50 -14.15
N ILE A 89 12.43 1.67 -13.40
CA ILE A 89 12.68 1.97 -12.00
C ILE A 89 13.70 3.10 -12.07
N ASP A 90 13.23 4.34 -12.15
CA ASP A 90 14.15 5.47 -12.22
C ASP A 90 14.84 5.69 -10.87
N SER A 91 15.88 6.52 -10.88
CA SER A 91 16.62 6.85 -9.66
C SER A 91 15.73 7.42 -8.56
N THR A 92 14.61 8.04 -8.92
CA THR A 92 13.65 8.64 -7.99
C THR A 92 12.89 7.55 -7.23
N MET A 93 12.33 6.57 -7.93
CA MET A 93 11.64 5.45 -7.28
C MET A 93 12.61 4.53 -6.54
N TYR A 94 13.81 4.34 -7.07
CA TYR A 94 14.85 3.58 -6.39
C TYR A 94 15.26 4.25 -5.07
N SER A 95 15.35 5.59 -5.04
CA SER A 95 15.65 6.33 -3.80
C SER A 95 14.55 6.16 -2.75
N ASP A 96 13.28 6.17 -3.16
CA ASP A 96 12.14 6.02 -2.25
C ASP A 96 12.02 4.59 -1.69
N TYR A 97 12.41 3.59 -2.48
CA TYR A 97 12.32 2.18 -2.11
C TYR A 97 13.68 1.50 -1.93
N GLN A 98 14.76 2.25 -1.86
CA GLN A 98 16.12 1.69 -1.80
C GLN A 98 16.30 0.65 -0.67
N TYR A 99 15.67 0.86 0.49
CA TYR A 99 15.73 -0.09 1.61
C TYR A 99 14.91 -1.35 1.35
N LEU A 100 13.86 -1.26 0.55
CA LEU A 100 13.08 -2.41 0.12
C LEU A 100 13.80 -3.20 -0.97
N PHE A 101 14.48 -2.51 -1.87
CA PHE A 101 15.19 -3.09 -2.98
C PHE A 101 16.64 -3.49 -2.65
N SER A 102 17.26 -2.94 -1.62
CA SER A 102 18.64 -3.29 -1.22
C SER A 102 18.83 -4.78 -0.96
N ASP A 103 17.80 -5.45 -0.43
CA ASP A 103 17.84 -6.89 -0.16
C ASP A 103 17.82 -7.76 -1.43
N TYR A 104 17.53 -7.17 -2.58
CA TYR A 104 17.64 -7.88 -3.85
C TYR A 104 19.08 -8.08 -4.31
N GLY A 105 20.06 -7.75 -3.43
CA GLY A 105 21.47 -8.06 -3.62
C GLY A 105 22.05 -7.45 -4.91
N GLY A 106 21.71 -6.22 -5.23
CA GLY A 106 22.11 -5.56 -6.48
C GLY A 106 21.40 -6.11 -7.71
N LYS A 107 20.40 -6.98 -7.57
CA LYS A 107 19.63 -7.53 -8.71
C LYS A 107 18.77 -6.47 -9.38
N PHE A 108 18.39 -5.42 -8.68
CA PHE A 108 17.78 -4.23 -9.25
C PHE A 108 18.85 -3.18 -9.55
N ASP A 109 19.69 -3.49 -10.54
CA ASP A 109 20.54 -2.48 -11.12
C ASP A 109 19.66 -1.47 -11.87
N VAL A 110 19.63 -0.22 -11.40
CA VAL A 110 18.91 0.89 -12.04
C VAL A 110 19.33 1.08 -13.49
N ASN A 111 20.55 0.66 -13.85
CA ASN A 111 21.06 0.72 -15.22
C ASN A 111 20.60 -0.48 -16.07
N ASN A 112 19.99 -1.51 -15.48
CA ASN A 112 19.57 -2.74 -16.16
C ASN A 112 18.15 -3.19 -15.80
N THR A 113 17.24 -2.24 -15.68
CA THR A 113 15.83 -2.45 -15.28
C THR A 113 15.08 -3.39 -16.22
N TYR A 114 15.50 -3.52 -17.46
CA TYR A 114 14.87 -4.43 -18.43
C TYR A 114 14.99 -5.91 -18.04
N LYS A 115 16.03 -6.29 -17.31
CA LYS A 115 16.27 -7.68 -16.89
C LYS A 115 15.17 -8.23 -15.95
N TYR A 116 14.53 -7.37 -15.17
CA TYR A 116 13.56 -7.77 -14.15
C TYR A 116 12.12 -7.35 -14.47
N ARG A 117 11.92 -6.78 -15.65
CA ARG A 117 10.65 -6.21 -16.06
C ARG A 117 9.72 -7.26 -16.63
N VAL A 118 8.50 -7.35 -16.12
CA VAL A 118 7.40 -8.17 -16.66
C VAL A 118 6.18 -7.37 -17.08
N GLY A 119 6.28 -6.06 -17.08
CA GLY A 119 5.22 -5.14 -17.52
C GLY A 119 5.71 -4.16 -18.58
N ALA A 120 4.85 -3.79 -19.50
CA ALA A 120 5.19 -2.88 -20.60
C ALA A 120 4.94 -1.41 -20.25
N SER A 121 3.92 -1.12 -19.44
CA SER A 121 3.58 0.21 -18.94
C SER A 121 2.60 0.10 -17.78
N ALA A 122 2.51 1.12 -16.93
CA ALA A 122 1.47 1.26 -15.91
C ALA A 122 1.25 0.07 -14.97
N GLY A 123 2.29 -0.73 -14.71
CA GLY A 123 2.19 -1.87 -13.79
C GLY A 123 1.50 -3.11 -14.36
N TYR A 124 1.15 -3.15 -15.64
CA TYR A 124 0.51 -4.32 -16.27
C TYR A 124 1.53 -5.39 -16.65
N PHE A 125 1.17 -6.67 -16.46
CA PHE A 125 1.97 -7.79 -16.88
C PHE A 125 1.88 -8.01 -18.40
N SER A 126 3.02 -8.31 -19.03
CA SER A 126 3.12 -8.68 -20.43
C SER A 126 3.32 -10.18 -20.57
N ALA A 127 2.48 -10.84 -21.38
CA ALA A 127 2.61 -12.28 -21.64
C ALA A 127 3.99 -12.65 -22.23
N GLU A 128 4.51 -11.83 -23.13
CA GLU A 128 5.83 -12.05 -23.74
C GLU A 128 6.96 -11.97 -22.71
N LEU A 129 6.98 -10.90 -21.90
CA LEU A 129 7.99 -10.71 -20.86
C LEU A 129 7.90 -11.79 -19.78
N LEU A 130 6.67 -12.16 -19.36
CA LEU A 130 6.46 -13.27 -18.42
C LEU A 130 6.99 -14.59 -18.98
N THR A 131 6.73 -14.90 -20.26
CA THR A 131 7.23 -16.12 -20.89
C THR A 131 8.76 -16.19 -20.85
N ASN A 132 9.44 -15.07 -21.08
CA ASN A 132 10.89 -15.02 -20.97
C ASN A 132 11.36 -15.34 -19.54
N HIS A 133 10.73 -14.75 -18.52
CA HIS A 133 11.06 -15.02 -17.10
C HIS A 133 10.66 -16.44 -16.65
N ILE A 134 9.57 -17.00 -17.15
CA ILE A 134 9.20 -18.42 -16.91
C ILE A 134 10.33 -19.32 -17.37
N ASN A 135 10.87 -19.08 -18.57
CA ASN A 135 11.92 -19.90 -19.15
C ASN A 135 13.27 -19.72 -18.46
N GLN A 136 13.65 -18.48 -18.14
CA GLN A 136 14.96 -18.12 -17.60
C GLN A 136 15.04 -18.22 -16.07
N ASP A 137 14.05 -17.69 -15.39
CA ASP A 137 14.04 -17.51 -13.92
C ASP A 137 13.11 -18.50 -13.22
N LYS A 138 12.44 -19.40 -13.98
CA LYS A 138 11.54 -20.43 -13.46
C LYS A 138 10.40 -19.86 -12.60
N ILE A 139 9.87 -18.70 -13.00
CA ILE A 139 8.71 -18.11 -12.29
C ILE A 139 7.53 -19.06 -12.36
N THR A 140 6.92 -19.32 -11.19
CA THR A 140 5.75 -20.20 -11.03
C THR A 140 4.51 -19.46 -10.57
N ALA A 141 4.64 -18.20 -10.15
CA ALA A 141 3.52 -17.43 -9.64
C ALA A 141 3.61 -15.94 -9.99
N ILE A 142 2.45 -15.30 -9.93
CA ILE A 142 2.28 -13.84 -9.91
C ILE A 142 1.62 -13.48 -8.58
N VAL A 143 2.19 -12.50 -7.87
CA VAL A 143 1.54 -11.88 -6.72
C VAL A 143 1.11 -10.46 -7.08
N THR A 144 -0.16 -10.14 -6.87
CA THR A 144 -0.75 -8.85 -7.24
C THR A 144 -1.74 -8.36 -6.19
N GLY A 145 -2.22 -7.11 -6.33
CA GLY A 145 -3.22 -6.54 -5.44
C GLY A 145 -4.63 -7.09 -5.70
N ASP A 146 -5.52 -6.78 -4.79
CA ASP A 146 -6.95 -7.10 -4.82
C ASP A 146 -7.71 -6.31 -5.90
N ASN A 147 -7.16 -5.20 -6.38
CA ASN A 147 -7.75 -4.40 -7.44
C ASN A 147 -7.65 -5.11 -8.80
N ALA A 148 -8.82 -5.48 -9.33
CA ALA A 148 -8.97 -6.19 -10.58
C ALA A 148 -8.42 -5.48 -11.82
N GLN A 149 -8.50 -4.17 -11.83
CA GLN A 149 -8.23 -3.40 -13.06
C GLN A 149 -6.76 -3.03 -13.22
N ALA A 150 -5.98 -3.06 -12.15
CA ALA A 150 -4.65 -2.48 -12.17
C ALA A 150 -3.59 -3.37 -12.85
N TYR A 151 -3.65 -4.71 -12.72
CA TYR A 151 -2.47 -5.53 -13.03
C TYR A 151 -2.72 -6.81 -13.80
N LEU A 152 -3.91 -7.40 -13.76
CA LEU A 152 -4.18 -8.73 -14.33
C LEU A 152 -5.49 -8.88 -15.10
N SER A 153 -6.36 -7.90 -15.14
CA SER A 153 -7.68 -8.06 -15.72
C SER A 153 -8.23 -6.82 -16.41
N GLY A 154 -7.36 -6.07 -17.07
CA GLY A 154 -7.89 -5.13 -18.06
C GLY A 154 -8.59 -5.90 -19.17
N PRO A 155 -9.72 -5.45 -19.73
CA PRO A 155 -10.22 -6.00 -20.98
C PRO A 155 -9.07 -5.93 -21.98
N ALA A 156 -8.78 -7.07 -22.62
CA ALA A 156 -7.67 -7.23 -23.57
C ALA A 156 -7.71 -6.21 -24.73
N ASP A 157 -8.86 -5.60 -24.95
CA ASP A 157 -9.15 -4.59 -25.95
C ASP A 157 -8.78 -3.16 -25.53
N LYS A 158 -8.59 -2.88 -24.23
CA LYS A 158 -8.27 -1.51 -23.73
C LYS A 158 -6.83 -1.32 -23.28
N HIS A 159 -6.12 -2.40 -22.97
CA HIS A 159 -4.74 -2.36 -22.50
C HIS A 159 -3.91 -3.38 -23.27
N ALA A 160 -3.23 -2.92 -24.30
CA ALA A 160 -2.40 -3.76 -25.18
C ALA A 160 -1.31 -4.60 -24.47
N TYR A 161 -1.15 -4.45 -23.16
CA TYR A 161 -0.06 -5.03 -22.38
C TYR A 161 -0.50 -5.78 -21.11
N GLY A 162 -1.81 -5.81 -20.80
CA GLY A 162 -2.32 -6.58 -19.68
C GLY A 162 -2.61 -8.03 -20.05
N ILE A 163 -2.42 -8.95 -19.10
CA ILE A 163 -2.88 -10.32 -19.22
C ILE A 163 -4.07 -10.58 -18.29
N THR A 164 -4.93 -11.50 -18.66
CA THR A 164 -6.00 -12.00 -17.78
C THR A 164 -5.45 -13.10 -16.86
N GLU A 165 -6.16 -13.40 -15.77
CA GLU A 165 -5.82 -14.57 -14.94
C GLU A 165 -5.88 -15.88 -15.73
N ALA A 166 -6.84 -16.00 -16.65
CA ALA A 166 -6.92 -17.14 -17.55
C ALA A 166 -5.62 -17.30 -18.36
N LYS A 167 -5.08 -16.18 -18.86
CA LYS A 167 -3.81 -16.21 -19.60
C LYS A 167 -2.62 -16.56 -18.70
N ALA A 168 -2.59 -16.06 -17.46
CA ALA A 168 -1.57 -16.46 -16.50
C ALA A 168 -1.59 -17.96 -16.22
N LYS A 169 -2.79 -18.55 -16.05
CA LYS A 169 -2.98 -20.00 -15.89
C LYS A 169 -2.55 -20.80 -17.12
N GLU A 170 -2.88 -20.34 -18.34
CA GLU A 170 -2.37 -20.95 -19.58
C GLU A 170 -0.84 -20.96 -19.65
N LEU A 171 -0.19 -19.95 -19.09
CA LEU A 171 1.27 -19.88 -18.95
C LEU A 171 1.82 -20.76 -17.82
N GLY A 172 0.97 -21.46 -17.08
CA GLY A 172 1.32 -22.33 -15.96
C GLY A 172 1.63 -21.57 -14.65
N LEU A 173 1.20 -20.30 -14.55
CA LEU A 173 1.43 -19.47 -13.38
C LEU A 173 0.25 -19.55 -12.40
N SER A 174 0.57 -19.68 -11.13
CA SER A 174 -0.38 -19.42 -10.04
C SER A 174 -0.60 -17.92 -9.87
N VAL A 175 -1.83 -17.49 -9.57
CA VAL A 175 -2.16 -16.09 -9.31
C VAL A 175 -2.57 -15.95 -7.86
N ILE A 176 -1.84 -15.12 -7.10
CA ILE A 176 -2.12 -14.80 -5.70
C ILE A 176 -2.48 -13.33 -5.60
N ARG A 177 -3.68 -13.04 -5.16
CA ARG A 177 -4.17 -11.69 -4.90
C ARG A 177 -4.23 -11.42 -3.41
N ILE A 178 -3.68 -10.28 -3.02
CA ILE A 178 -3.59 -9.84 -1.62
C ILE A 178 -4.09 -8.41 -1.47
N ALA A 179 -4.76 -8.13 -0.37
CA ALA A 179 -5.21 -6.78 -0.02
C ALA A 179 -4.11 -6.03 0.77
N ALA A 180 -2.97 -5.82 0.13
CA ALA A 180 -1.78 -5.21 0.75
C ALA A 180 -2.01 -3.76 1.21
N ALA A 181 -3.07 -3.10 0.75
CA ALA A 181 -3.48 -1.76 1.15
C ALA A 181 -4.71 -1.77 2.08
N SER A 182 -5.07 -2.92 2.66
CA SER A 182 -6.20 -3.01 3.58
C SER A 182 -5.91 -2.30 4.90
N THR A 183 -6.89 -1.53 5.39
CA THR A 183 -6.89 -0.97 6.75
C THR A 183 -7.53 -1.92 7.77
N ASP A 184 -8.13 -3.02 7.33
CA ASP A 184 -8.62 -4.08 8.19
C ASP A 184 -7.45 -4.98 8.63
N PRO A 185 -7.10 -5.00 9.93
CA PRO A 185 -5.99 -5.80 10.44
C PRO A 185 -6.15 -7.30 10.16
N SER A 186 -7.38 -7.81 10.19
CA SER A 186 -7.63 -9.24 9.99
C SER A 186 -7.35 -9.65 8.54
N VAL A 187 -7.76 -8.82 7.58
CA VAL A 187 -7.49 -9.02 6.15
C VAL A 187 -6.00 -8.90 5.88
N TYR A 188 -5.37 -7.81 6.32
CA TYR A 188 -3.95 -7.56 6.11
C TYR A 188 -3.06 -8.69 6.64
N LEU A 189 -3.29 -9.09 7.91
CA LEU A 189 -2.48 -10.12 8.56
C LEU A 189 -2.75 -11.53 8.01
N SER A 190 -3.99 -11.82 7.57
CA SER A 190 -4.28 -13.10 6.92
C SER A 190 -3.58 -13.23 5.57
N ASP A 191 -3.49 -12.14 4.80
CA ASP A 191 -2.81 -12.15 3.52
C ASP A 191 -1.28 -12.20 3.68
N LEU A 192 -0.75 -11.58 4.73
CA LEU A 192 0.66 -11.74 5.11
C LEU A 192 0.98 -13.20 5.48
N ALA A 193 0.10 -13.84 6.27
CA ALA A 193 0.23 -15.24 6.63
C ALA A 193 0.09 -16.17 5.41
N LEU A 194 -0.81 -15.86 4.47
CA LEU A 194 -0.94 -16.57 3.20
C LEU A 194 0.36 -16.54 2.40
N LEU A 195 0.99 -15.37 2.26
CA LEU A 195 2.27 -15.25 1.55
C LEU A 195 3.37 -16.08 2.23
N ALA A 196 3.46 -16.02 3.55
CA ALA A 196 4.41 -16.81 4.31
C ALA A 196 4.19 -18.32 4.13
N PHE A 197 2.94 -18.76 4.20
CA PHE A 197 2.57 -20.15 3.94
C PHE A 197 2.94 -20.54 2.51
N MET A 198 2.45 -19.84 1.50
CA MET A 198 2.66 -20.18 0.10
C MET A 198 4.14 -20.24 -0.31
N THR A 199 5.00 -19.57 0.42
CA THR A 199 6.44 -19.48 0.13
C THR A 199 7.32 -20.27 1.12
N GLN A 200 6.73 -20.96 2.10
CA GLN A 200 7.45 -21.63 3.19
C GLN A 200 8.47 -20.70 3.89
N SER A 201 8.05 -19.45 4.13
CA SER A 201 8.93 -18.50 4.82
C SER A 201 8.98 -18.75 6.33
N ASP A 202 9.97 -18.14 6.98
CA ASP A 202 10.13 -18.24 8.44
C ASP A 202 8.93 -17.59 9.17
N SER A 203 8.16 -18.40 9.88
CA SER A 203 6.98 -17.96 10.63
C SER A 203 7.30 -17.02 11.78
N SER A 204 8.54 -16.97 12.28
CA SER A 204 8.92 -16.07 13.37
C SER A 204 8.82 -14.61 12.97
N LYS A 205 9.22 -14.26 11.74
CA LYS A 205 9.11 -12.90 11.20
C LYS A 205 7.66 -12.45 11.11
N ILE A 206 6.77 -13.35 10.74
CA ILE A 206 5.33 -13.07 10.66
C ILE A 206 4.74 -12.85 12.06
N ALA A 207 5.14 -13.65 13.03
CA ALA A 207 4.68 -13.50 14.42
C ALA A 207 5.08 -12.14 15.01
N ASP A 208 6.32 -11.71 14.79
CA ASP A 208 6.83 -10.42 15.24
C ASP A 208 6.06 -9.26 14.58
N MET A 209 5.89 -9.32 13.26
CA MET A 209 5.14 -8.30 12.51
C MET A 209 3.67 -8.26 12.94
N THR A 210 3.05 -9.42 13.12
CA THR A 210 1.66 -9.53 13.60
C THR A 210 1.52 -8.90 14.97
N THR A 211 2.43 -9.18 15.88
CA THR A 211 2.43 -8.64 17.24
C THR A 211 2.58 -7.13 17.23
N TRP A 212 3.54 -6.59 16.47
CA TRP A 212 3.72 -5.15 16.33
C TRP A 212 2.48 -4.47 15.74
N TYR A 213 1.92 -5.03 14.67
CA TYR A 213 0.73 -4.49 14.00
C TYR A 213 -0.47 -4.44 14.95
N GLN A 214 -0.76 -5.56 15.62
CA GLN A 214 -1.89 -5.67 16.54
C GLN A 214 -1.75 -4.74 17.74
N ASN A 215 -0.56 -4.61 18.33
CA ASN A 215 -0.32 -3.70 19.43
C ASN A 215 -0.50 -2.24 19.00
N THR A 216 0.03 -1.85 17.86
CA THR A 216 -0.10 -0.49 17.31
C THR A 216 -1.57 -0.10 17.10
N ILE A 217 -2.35 -0.98 16.45
CA ILE A 217 -3.79 -0.76 16.23
C ILE A 217 -4.57 -0.73 17.55
N LYS A 218 -4.25 -1.61 18.48
CA LYS A 218 -4.91 -1.65 19.80
C LYS A 218 -4.69 -0.35 20.56
N ASP A 219 -3.47 0.14 20.60
CA ASP A 219 -3.15 1.37 21.32
C ASP A 219 -3.85 2.58 20.68
N LEU A 220 -3.81 2.70 19.35
CA LEU A 220 -4.53 3.73 18.62
C LEU A 220 -6.04 3.67 18.93
N ASN A 221 -6.67 2.52 18.76
CA ASN A 221 -8.11 2.36 18.94
C ASN A 221 -8.54 2.58 20.40
N THR A 222 -7.70 2.24 21.38
CA THR A 222 -7.98 2.50 22.78
C THR A 222 -8.07 4.00 23.05
N ILE A 223 -7.09 4.77 22.58
CA ILE A 223 -7.07 6.22 22.75
C ILE A 223 -8.27 6.86 22.03
N LEU A 224 -8.54 6.47 20.77
CA LEU A 224 -9.69 7.00 20.03
C LEU A 224 -11.02 6.70 20.74
N LYS A 225 -11.25 5.46 21.14
CA LYS A 225 -12.49 5.02 21.82
C LYS A 225 -12.70 5.75 23.16
N ASP A 226 -11.63 6.06 23.86
CA ASP A 226 -11.72 6.70 25.17
C ASP A 226 -11.97 8.20 25.10
N ASN A 227 -11.71 8.84 23.95
CA ASN A 227 -11.78 10.28 23.80
C ASN A 227 -12.81 10.76 22.77
N ILE A 228 -12.89 10.13 21.58
CA ILE A 228 -13.79 10.59 20.50
C ILE A 228 -15.26 10.38 20.90
N GLY A 229 -16.05 11.47 20.80
CA GLY A 229 -17.44 11.50 21.26
C GLY A 229 -17.63 11.58 22.78
N LYS A 230 -16.53 11.71 23.56
CA LYS A 230 -16.53 11.84 25.03
C LYS A 230 -15.84 13.11 25.51
N GLY A 231 -15.86 14.15 24.71
CA GLY A 231 -15.22 15.44 24.98
C GLY A 231 -14.35 15.92 23.82
N THR A 232 -13.89 15.01 22.97
CA THR A 232 -13.21 15.33 21.70
C THR A 232 -14.20 15.12 20.55
N GLU A 233 -14.44 16.14 19.74
CA GLU A 233 -15.28 16.04 18.55
C GLU A 233 -14.55 15.29 17.43
N GLN A 234 -15.32 14.60 16.60
CA GLN A 234 -14.77 13.95 15.42
C GLN A 234 -14.46 14.98 14.32
N VAL A 235 -13.25 14.94 13.79
CA VAL A 235 -12.76 15.88 12.76
C VAL A 235 -13.29 15.49 11.38
N ASN A 236 -13.93 16.42 10.68
CA ASN A 236 -14.36 16.24 9.29
C ASN A 236 -13.17 16.43 8.35
N ILE A 237 -12.94 15.45 7.49
CA ILE A 237 -11.76 15.41 6.63
C ILE A 237 -12.11 15.30 5.14
N ALA A 238 -11.23 15.87 4.33
CA ALA A 238 -11.06 15.50 2.94
C ALA A 238 -9.61 15.08 2.70
N VAL A 239 -9.42 14.13 1.81
CA VAL A 239 -8.09 13.63 1.45
C VAL A 239 -7.84 13.82 -0.03
N SER A 240 -6.69 14.37 -0.38
CA SER A 240 -6.23 14.50 -1.77
C SER A 240 -5.16 13.46 -2.06
N SER A 241 -5.30 12.72 -3.15
CA SER A 241 -4.29 11.77 -3.62
C SER A 241 -3.22 12.43 -4.50
N SER A 242 -3.49 13.61 -5.03
CA SER A 242 -2.55 14.39 -5.84
C SER A 242 -2.98 15.84 -5.93
N ALA A 243 -2.05 16.73 -5.63
CA ALA A 243 -2.27 18.17 -5.76
C ALA A 243 -0.98 18.84 -6.26
N THR A 244 -1.14 19.80 -7.15
CA THR A 244 -0.01 20.60 -7.67
C THR A 244 -0.44 22.05 -7.87
N TYR A 245 0.49 22.95 -7.59
CA TYR A 245 0.37 24.38 -7.86
C TYR A 245 1.59 24.80 -8.69
N SER A 246 1.38 25.54 -9.73
CA SER A 246 2.45 26.17 -10.49
C SER A 246 2.08 27.60 -10.84
N LYS A 247 3.08 28.49 -10.79
CA LYS A 247 2.96 29.87 -11.20
C LYS A 247 4.06 30.16 -12.22
N THR A 248 3.66 30.57 -13.41
CA THR A 248 4.57 30.93 -14.49
C THR A 248 5.17 32.32 -14.24
N SER A 249 6.23 32.69 -14.96
CA SER A 249 6.91 33.99 -14.84
C SER A 249 6.01 35.18 -15.20
N ASP A 250 4.99 34.98 -16.02
CA ASP A 250 3.95 35.98 -16.37
C ASP A 250 2.82 36.03 -15.34
N GLY A 251 2.94 35.27 -14.24
CA GLY A 251 1.99 35.30 -13.12
C GLY A 251 0.78 34.38 -13.27
N LYS A 252 0.67 33.60 -14.36
CA LYS A 252 -0.42 32.65 -14.55
C LYS A 252 -0.31 31.50 -13.56
N VAL A 253 -1.37 31.27 -12.80
CA VAL A 253 -1.48 30.16 -11.85
C VAL A 253 -2.21 28.98 -12.49
N THR A 254 -1.70 27.79 -12.29
CA THR A 254 -2.34 26.52 -12.66
C THR A 254 -2.36 25.61 -11.45
N THR A 255 -3.53 25.11 -11.08
CA THR A 255 -3.72 24.15 -10.00
C THR A 255 -4.29 22.83 -10.53
N THR A 256 -3.89 21.73 -9.94
CA THR A 256 -4.50 20.41 -10.15
C THR A 256 -4.78 19.81 -8.79
N ASN A 257 -6.00 19.33 -8.59
CA ASN A 257 -6.46 18.76 -7.33
C ASN A 257 -7.26 17.50 -7.60
N TYR A 258 -6.84 16.38 -7.02
CA TYR A 258 -7.57 15.12 -7.07
C TYR A 258 -7.94 14.70 -5.65
N ILE A 259 -9.23 14.78 -5.34
CA ILE A 259 -9.76 14.35 -4.06
C ILE A 259 -10.05 12.85 -4.13
N SER A 260 -9.58 12.14 -3.12
CA SER A 260 -9.74 10.69 -3.00
C SER A 260 -11.15 10.34 -2.54
N SER A 261 -11.74 9.29 -3.12
CA SER A 261 -12.99 8.70 -2.65
C SER A 261 -12.82 7.99 -1.31
N GLY A 262 -13.92 7.62 -0.67
CA GLY A 262 -13.91 6.85 0.58
C GLY A 262 -13.27 5.47 0.46
N THR A 263 -13.22 4.91 -0.76
CA THR A 263 -12.61 3.60 -1.06
C THR A 263 -11.10 3.65 -1.32
N SER A 264 -10.52 4.86 -1.41
CA SER A 264 -9.07 5.02 -1.54
C SER A 264 -8.36 4.64 -0.25
N ASP A 265 -7.23 3.93 -0.35
CA ASP A 265 -6.37 3.59 0.79
C ASP A 265 -5.83 4.84 1.52
N TYR A 266 -5.68 5.96 0.81
CA TYR A 266 -5.33 7.25 1.42
C TYR A 266 -6.43 7.75 2.34
N THR A 267 -7.68 7.74 1.89
CA THR A 267 -8.84 8.14 2.71
C THR A 267 -9.06 7.12 3.84
N ALA A 268 -9.00 5.83 3.53
CA ALA A 268 -9.20 4.75 4.50
C ALA A 268 -8.23 4.85 5.68
N SER A 269 -6.95 5.18 5.46
CA SER A 269 -5.98 5.35 6.54
C SER A 269 -6.32 6.53 7.46
N VAL A 270 -6.83 7.65 6.91
CA VAL A 270 -7.24 8.81 7.72
C VAL A 270 -8.55 8.56 8.46
N VAL A 271 -9.48 7.83 7.87
CA VAL A 271 -10.71 7.39 8.54
C VAL A 271 -10.38 6.43 9.69
N SER A 272 -9.48 5.48 9.48
CA SER A 272 -9.00 4.56 10.53
C SER A 272 -8.28 5.29 11.68
N ALA A 273 -7.76 6.49 11.42
CA ALA A 273 -7.20 7.39 12.45
C ALA A 273 -8.27 8.20 13.21
N GLY A 274 -9.56 7.93 13.00
CA GLY A 274 -10.68 8.59 13.66
C GLY A 274 -11.32 9.73 12.87
N GLY A 275 -10.87 10.02 11.65
CA GLY A 275 -11.46 11.07 10.81
C GLY A 275 -12.86 10.71 10.31
N ASN A 276 -13.74 11.72 10.23
CA ASN A 276 -15.03 11.60 9.55
C ASN A 276 -14.89 12.05 8.11
N PHE A 277 -15.01 11.13 7.16
CA PHE A 277 -14.93 11.46 5.74
C PHE A 277 -16.16 12.28 5.33
N ALA A 278 -15.94 13.59 5.15
CA ALA A 278 -17.03 14.53 4.90
C ALA A 278 -17.74 14.31 3.56
N LEU A 279 -17.07 13.64 2.61
CA LEU A 279 -17.53 13.45 1.24
C LEU A 279 -18.14 12.07 0.97
N LYS A 280 -18.58 11.38 1.99
CA LYS A 280 -19.18 10.04 1.85
C LYS A 280 -20.35 9.97 0.88
N ASP A 281 -21.11 11.07 0.77
CA ASP A 281 -22.30 11.20 -0.09
C ASP A 281 -22.01 11.92 -1.42
N TYR A 282 -20.73 12.25 -1.70
CA TYR A 282 -20.34 12.89 -2.95
C TYR A 282 -20.22 11.86 -4.07
N ASP A 283 -20.80 12.14 -5.23
CA ASP A 283 -20.69 11.29 -6.41
C ASP A 283 -19.35 11.53 -7.12
N PHE A 284 -18.41 10.63 -6.93
CA PHE A 284 -17.11 10.62 -7.64
C PHE A 284 -17.22 10.10 -9.08
N GLY A 285 -18.43 9.79 -9.56
CA GLY A 285 -18.69 9.23 -10.87
C GLY A 285 -18.12 7.81 -11.02
N THR A 286 -17.61 7.49 -12.21
CA THR A 286 -17.01 6.18 -12.51
C THR A 286 -15.60 6.02 -11.95
N SER A 287 -15.01 7.07 -11.39
CA SER A 287 -13.69 7.01 -10.77
C SER A 287 -13.81 6.50 -9.34
N THR A 288 -13.36 5.29 -9.10
CA THR A 288 -13.39 4.67 -7.76
C THR A 288 -12.30 5.21 -6.82
N SER A 289 -11.32 5.96 -7.33
CA SER A 289 -10.15 6.36 -6.55
C SER A 289 -9.96 7.87 -6.37
N SER A 290 -10.38 8.70 -7.33
CA SER A 290 -10.22 10.16 -7.21
C SER A 290 -11.05 10.92 -8.26
N GLY A 291 -11.55 12.09 -7.89
CA GLY A 291 -12.23 13.03 -8.78
C GLY A 291 -11.47 14.35 -8.87
N LYS A 292 -11.38 14.92 -10.08
CA LYS A 292 -10.88 16.29 -10.26
C LYS A 292 -11.96 17.28 -9.85
N MET A 293 -11.64 18.16 -8.91
CA MET A 293 -12.54 19.19 -8.43
C MET A 293 -12.27 20.51 -9.14
N THR A 294 -13.31 21.11 -9.68
CA THR A 294 -13.21 22.37 -10.46
C THR A 294 -13.55 23.62 -9.66
N ASP A 295 -14.23 23.48 -8.53
CA ASP A 295 -14.63 24.59 -7.65
C ASP A 295 -14.44 24.19 -6.18
N LEU A 296 -13.17 24.17 -5.77
CA LEU A 296 -12.77 23.71 -4.44
C LEU A 296 -13.29 24.59 -3.30
N GLY A 297 -13.29 25.90 -3.46
CA GLY A 297 -13.68 26.83 -2.40
C GLY A 297 -15.11 26.59 -1.94
N LYS A 298 -16.06 26.61 -2.88
CA LYS A 298 -17.48 26.37 -2.61
C LYS A 298 -17.72 24.97 -2.01
N TRP A 299 -17.09 23.99 -2.62
CA TRP A 299 -17.27 22.60 -2.25
C TRP A 299 -16.77 22.28 -0.84
N LEU A 300 -15.60 22.80 -0.42
CA LEU A 300 -15.09 22.61 0.92
C LEU A 300 -15.96 23.28 1.99
N VAL A 301 -16.62 24.39 1.68
CA VAL A 301 -17.60 25.04 2.56
C VAL A 301 -18.88 24.22 2.67
N ASP A 302 -19.41 23.74 1.54
CA ASP A 302 -20.66 22.98 1.52
C ASP A 302 -20.55 21.67 2.35
N TYR A 303 -19.37 21.03 2.38
CA TYR A 303 -19.12 19.78 3.12
C TYR A 303 -18.52 20.00 4.52
N LYS A 304 -18.29 21.23 4.97
CA LYS A 304 -17.77 21.58 6.30
C LYS A 304 -16.51 20.77 6.66
N ILE A 305 -15.48 20.88 5.84
CA ILE A 305 -14.22 20.18 6.03
C ILE A 305 -13.36 20.95 7.03
N ASP A 306 -13.00 20.29 8.15
CA ASP A 306 -12.17 20.88 9.18
C ASP A 306 -10.68 20.78 8.81
N LYS A 307 -10.25 19.64 8.27
CA LYS A 307 -8.86 19.41 7.85
C LYS A 307 -8.76 18.79 6.47
N LEU A 308 -7.79 19.26 5.69
CA LEU A 308 -7.50 18.75 4.37
C LEU A 308 -6.10 18.12 4.39
N ILE A 309 -6.02 16.84 4.02
CA ILE A 309 -4.79 16.07 4.02
C ILE A 309 -4.41 15.70 2.59
N VAL A 310 -3.23 16.09 2.15
CA VAL A 310 -2.67 15.70 0.85
C VAL A 310 -1.71 14.55 1.06
N SER A 311 -2.04 13.36 0.53
CA SER A 311 -1.13 12.23 0.50
C SER A 311 -0.16 12.38 -0.66
N LYS A 312 1.10 12.68 -0.34
CA LYS A 312 2.14 12.90 -1.35
C LYS A 312 3.04 11.66 -1.45
N THR A 313 3.10 11.11 -2.66
CA THR A 313 4.00 10.00 -3.01
C THR A 313 5.24 10.52 -3.74
N GLY A 314 6.25 9.68 -3.81
CA GLY A 314 7.51 9.94 -4.52
C GLY A 314 8.58 10.61 -3.65
N SER A 315 9.76 10.84 -4.24
CA SER A 315 10.99 11.30 -3.56
C SER A 315 10.90 12.65 -2.85
N ALA A 316 9.79 13.38 -3.03
CA ALA A 316 9.60 14.66 -2.35
C ALA A 316 9.45 14.53 -0.82
N PHE A 317 9.16 13.32 -0.32
CA PHE A 317 8.79 13.09 1.06
C PHE A 317 9.21 11.68 1.48
N SER A 318 10.40 11.55 2.05
CA SER A 318 10.92 10.26 2.50
C SER A 318 10.34 9.86 3.85
N TRP A 319 9.73 8.69 3.95
CA TRP A 319 9.15 8.19 5.18
C TRP A 319 10.14 7.42 6.08
N TYR A 320 11.30 7.04 5.58
CA TYR A 320 12.35 6.34 6.34
C TYR A 320 13.49 7.26 6.78
N GLY A 321 13.28 8.57 6.75
CA GLY A 321 14.29 9.55 7.16
C GLY A 321 15.24 9.95 6.04
N GLY A 322 16.03 10.99 6.32
CA GLY A 322 17.04 11.47 5.40
C GLY A 322 16.84 12.90 4.92
N THR A 323 17.72 13.35 4.04
CA THR A 323 17.83 14.74 3.58
C THR A 323 16.82 15.13 2.50
N ALA A 324 15.96 14.22 2.10
CA ALA A 324 15.05 14.40 0.95
C ALA A 324 14.11 15.62 1.09
N LEU A 325 13.76 16.03 2.33
CA LEU A 325 12.82 17.12 2.51
C LEU A 325 13.35 18.48 2.03
N THR A 326 14.65 18.74 2.13
CA THR A 326 15.24 20.02 1.67
C THR A 326 15.06 20.22 0.18
N ASP A 327 15.21 19.18 -0.62
CA ASP A 327 15.03 19.22 -2.06
C ASP A 327 13.54 19.08 -2.46
N GLY A 328 12.77 18.37 -1.64
CA GLY A 328 11.34 18.14 -1.85
C GLY A 328 10.42 19.26 -1.34
N LEU A 329 10.91 20.19 -0.53
CA LEU A 329 10.07 21.18 0.16
C LEU A 329 9.19 21.99 -0.79
N LYS A 330 9.72 22.44 -1.93
CA LYS A 330 8.95 23.17 -2.94
C LYS A 330 7.81 22.33 -3.51
N THR A 331 8.03 21.04 -3.69
CA THR A 331 7.01 20.10 -4.18
C THR A 331 5.90 19.92 -3.14
N VAL A 332 6.29 19.77 -1.86
CA VAL A 332 5.34 19.64 -0.75
C VAL A 332 4.55 20.95 -0.55
N GLN A 333 5.22 22.12 -0.61
CA GLN A 333 4.55 23.42 -0.61
C GLN A 333 3.57 23.55 -1.75
N SER A 334 3.93 23.11 -2.97
CA SER A 334 3.04 23.09 -4.15
C SER A 334 1.76 22.29 -3.89
N CYS A 335 1.86 21.17 -3.15
CA CYS A 335 0.69 20.38 -2.78
C CYS A 335 -0.29 21.17 -1.90
N ALA A 336 0.22 21.87 -0.88
CA ALA A 336 -0.63 22.69 -0.01
C ALA A 336 -1.18 23.94 -0.72
N LEU A 337 -0.34 24.63 -1.50
CA LEU A 337 -0.73 25.82 -2.26
C LEU A 337 -1.82 25.54 -3.31
N ALA A 338 -1.96 24.30 -3.76
CA ALA A 338 -3.05 23.92 -4.64
C ALA A 338 -4.45 24.10 -4.02
N PHE A 339 -4.52 24.32 -2.71
CA PHE A 339 -5.72 24.54 -1.93
C PHE A 339 -5.79 25.98 -1.35
N SER A 340 -4.97 26.91 -1.85
CA SER A 340 -4.86 28.29 -1.33
C SER A 340 -6.16 29.07 -1.31
N ASP A 341 -7.13 28.69 -2.13
CA ASP A 341 -8.44 29.35 -2.20
C ASP A 341 -9.49 28.69 -1.28
N THR A 342 -9.08 27.83 -0.36
CA THR A 342 -9.98 27.09 0.52
C THR A 342 -9.97 27.63 1.95
N GLU A 343 -11.08 27.46 2.67
CA GLU A 343 -11.18 27.82 4.08
C GLU A 343 -10.16 27.03 4.94
N ALA A 344 -9.93 25.75 4.63
CA ALA A 344 -8.92 24.94 5.31
C ALA A 344 -7.52 25.56 5.17
N PHE A 345 -7.18 26.14 4.03
CA PHE A 345 -5.90 26.83 3.86
C PHE A 345 -5.85 28.12 4.70
N TYR A 346 -6.89 28.94 4.67
CA TYR A 346 -6.95 30.18 5.48
C TYR A 346 -6.86 29.91 6.98
N ASN A 347 -7.39 28.79 7.43
CA ASN A 347 -7.35 28.35 8.83
C ASN A 347 -6.06 27.60 9.20
N ASN A 348 -5.09 27.46 8.29
CA ASN A 348 -3.85 26.70 8.44
C ASN A 348 -4.08 25.19 8.67
N GLU A 349 -5.17 24.63 8.15
CA GLU A 349 -5.61 23.25 8.33
C GLU A 349 -5.38 22.38 7.09
N VAL A 350 -4.37 22.74 6.29
CA VAL A 350 -3.88 21.91 5.19
C VAL A 350 -2.58 21.21 5.61
N TYR A 351 -2.56 19.91 5.49
CA TYR A 351 -1.43 19.05 5.85
C TYR A 351 -0.97 18.25 4.66
N VAL A 352 0.30 17.94 4.59
CA VAL A 352 0.86 16.98 3.63
C VAL A 352 1.40 15.79 4.40
N LEU A 353 0.91 14.60 4.03
CA LEU A 353 1.26 13.32 4.65
C LEU A 353 2.00 12.45 3.63
N SER A 354 3.04 11.75 4.05
CA SER A 354 3.75 10.81 3.17
C SER A 354 2.84 9.66 2.75
N GLY A 355 2.56 9.59 1.45
CA GLY A 355 1.70 8.57 0.85
C GLY A 355 2.39 7.23 0.63
N ASP A 356 3.74 7.19 0.70
CA ASP A 356 4.53 5.97 0.48
C ASP A 356 4.73 5.14 1.75
N MET A 357 4.33 5.66 2.91
CA MET A 357 4.37 4.89 4.15
C MET A 357 3.46 3.66 4.10
N PRO A 358 3.85 2.56 4.80
CA PRO A 358 2.91 1.48 5.09
C PRO A 358 1.62 2.01 5.70
N ILE A 359 0.49 1.40 5.32
CA ILE A 359 -0.83 1.95 5.63
C ILE A 359 -1.06 2.17 7.14
N LEU A 360 -0.54 1.28 7.99
CA LEU A 360 -0.65 1.43 9.44
C LEU A 360 0.12 2.65 9.95
N LEU A 361 1.34 2.90 9.48
CA LEU A 361 2.10 4.08 9.86
C LEU A 361 1.46 5.37 9.35
N ARG A 362 0.90 5.34 8.14
CA ARG A 362 0.10 6.43 7.59
C ARG A 362 -1.09 6.75 8.50
N THR A 363 -1.78 5.73 9.00
CA THR A 363 -2.87 5.87 9.98
C THR A 363 -2.37 6.49 11.30
N VAL A 364 -1.24 6.03 11.81
CA VAL A 364 -0.64 6.55 13.06
C VAL A 364 -0.30 8.04 12.93
N TYR A 365 0.36 8.46 11.85
CA TYR A 365 0.66 9.88 11.64
C TYR A 365 -0.57 10.72 11.29
N ALA A 366 -1.57 10.16 10.63
CA ALA A 366 -2.85 10.83 10.42
C ALA A 366 -3.54 11.13 11.76
N ALA A 367 -3.46 10.25 12.76
CA ALA A 367 -4.00 10.51 14.10
C ALA A 367 -3.33 11.73 14.76
N CYS A 368 -2.02 11.93 14.55
CA CYS A 368 -1.32 13.13 15.03
C CYS A 368 -1.83 14.43 14.35
N ILE A 369 -2.18 14.35 13.08
CA ILE A 369 -2.78 15.49 12.36
C ILE A 369 -4.19 15.78 12.90
N LEU A 370 -5.00 14.73 13.07
CA LEU A 370 -6.41 14.90 13.46
C LEU A 370 -6.56 15.36 14.91
N TYR A 371 -5.80 14.76 15.81
CA TYR A 371 -5.96 14.91 17.26
C TYR A 371 -4.60 15.14 17.94
N PRO A 372 -3.94 16.30 17.70
CA PRO A 372 -2.59 16.57 18.21
C PRO A 372 -2.50 16.57 19.73
N ASP A 373 -3.61 16.84 20.43
CA ASP A 373 -3.68 16.79 21.90
C ASP A 373 -3.73 15.34 22.44
N LEU A 374 -4.14 14.38 21.64
CA LEU A 374 -4.19 12.95 21.99
C LEU A 374 -2.97 12.18 21.50
N PHE A 375 -2.45 12.56 20.32
CA PHE A 375 -1.38 11.85 19.64
C PHE A 375 -0.25 12.82 19.29
N THR A 376 0.87 12.68 19.97
CA THR A 376 2.04 13.50 19.67
C THR A 376 2.87 12.91 18.52
N LYS A 377 3.65 13.76 17.83
CA LYS A 377 4.62 13.26 16.84
C LYS A 377 5.59 12.24 17.44
N ALA A 378 6.04 12.46 18.67
CA ALA A 378 6.93 11.53 19.37
C ALA A 378 6.29 10.15 19.59
N TRP A 379 4.97 10.10 19.85
CA TRP A 379 4.23 8.85 19.94
C TRP A 379 4.26 8.10 18.60
N ALA A 380 3.95 8.77 17.50
CA ALA A 380 3.98 8.17 16.16
C ALA A 380 5.40 7.74 15.75
N ASP A 381 6.40 8.58 16.01
CA ASP A 381 7.81 8.28 15.71
C ASP A 381 8.29 7.01 16.42
N ASN A 382 7.80 6.72 17.63
CA ASN A 382 8.17 5.48 18.33
C ASN A 382 7.70 4.23 17.58
N TYR A 383 6.48 4.22 17.03
CA TYR A 383 6.02 3.10 16.21
C TYR A 383 6.80 2.99 14.90
N ASN A 384 7.11 4.11 14.28
CA ASN A 384 7.90 4.13 13.06
C ASN A 384 9.35 3.66 13.31
N VAL A 385 9.96 4.07 14.41
CA VAL A 385 11.29 3.58 14.83
C VAL A 385 11.26 2.05 15.03
N GLN A 386 10.29 1.53 15.80
CA GLN A 386 10.15 0.09 15.98
C GLN A 386 10.01 -0.63 14.64
N HIS A 387 9.14 -0.14 13.76
CA HIS A 387 8.95 -0.70 12.43
C HIS A 387 10.25 -0.70 11.61
N CYS A 388 10.89 0.45 11.50
CA CYS A 388 12.07 0.60 10.65
C CYS A 388 13.28 -0.17 11.19
N THR A 389 13.51 -0.16 12.51
CA THR A 389 14.64 -0.87 13.09
C THR A 389 14.44 -2.40 13.08
N GLN A 390 13.25 -2.87 13.41
CA GLN A 390 12.96 -4.29 13.54
C GLN A 390 12.78 -4.99 12.18
N PHE A 391 12.08 -4.35 11.23
CA PHE A 391 11.70 -5.01 9.98
C PHE A 391 12.49 -4.53 8.75
N LEU A 392 13.07 -3.33 8.79
CA LEU A 392 13.79 -2.77 7.65
C LEU A 392 15.29 -2.64 7.88
N GLY A 393 15.77 -2.76 9.12
CA GLY A 393 17.18 -2.60 9.47
C GLY A 393 17.67 -1.15 9.35
N ILE A 394 16.77 -0.17 9.44
CA ILE A 394 17.08 1.26 9.40
C ILE A 394 17.34 1.74 10.82
N ASP A 395 18.42 2.47 11.05
CA ASP A 395 18.78 2.95 12.38
C ASP A 395 17.81 4.03 12.90
N GLU A 396 17.65 4.10 14.22
CA GLU A 396 16.72 4.98 14.89
C GLU A 396 16.98 6.47 14.59
N ASN A 397 18.25 6.88 14.50
CA ASN A 397 18.58 8.29 14.24
C ASN A 397 18.13 8.72 12.86
N THR A 398 18.31 7.85 11.87
CA THR A 398 17.82 8.06 10.51
C THR A 398 16.29 8.24 10.50
N VAL A 399 15.55 7.37 11.20
CA VAL A 399 14.10 7.48 11.29
C VAL A 399 13.67 8.77 12.00
N ARG A 400 14.26 9.10 13.15
CA ARG A 400 13.90 10.31 13.92
C ARG A 400 14.27 11.61 13.21
N SER A 401 15.21 11.59 12.30
CA SER A 401 15.57 12.76 11.48
C SER A 401 14.59 13.02 10.34
N GLY A 402 13.70 12.06 10.05
CA GLY A 402 12.72 12.15 8.96
C GLY A 402 11.51 13.01 9.30
N SER A 403 10.86 13.48 8.26
CA SER A 403 9.55 14.15 8.33
C SER A 403 8.54 13.28 7.63
N TYR A 404 7.42 12.99 8.27
CA TYR A 404 6.41 12.04 7.78
C TYR A 404 5.08 12.69 7.48
N TYR A 405 4.84 13.84 8.09
CA TYR A 405 3.81 14.80 7.71
C TYR A 405 4.31 16.22 7.99
N LEU A 406 3.72 17.20 7.34
CA LEU A 406 4.02 18.62 7.51
C LEU A 406 2.73 19.41 7.61
N SER A 407 2.68 20.30 8.60
CA SER A 407 1.69 21.37 8.68
C SER A 407 2.05 22.52 7.74
N MET A 408 1.17 23.47 7.55
CA MET A 408 1.48 24.69 6.81
C MET A 408 2.64 25.47 7.42
N ALA A 409 2.72 25.53 8.74
CA ALA A 409 3.83 26.18 9.44
C ALA A 409 5.18 25.49 9.17
N ASP A 410 5.23 24.16 9.17
CA ASP A 410 6.44 23.39 8.83
C ASP A 410 6.89 23.64 7.38
N MET A 411 5.96 23.94 6.51
CA MET A 411 6.22 24.29 5.12
C MET A 411 6.55 25.78 4.91
N GLY A 412 6.55 26.60 5.97
CA GLY A 412 6.71 28.06 5.85
C GLY A 412 5.56 28.75 5.14
N LEU A 413 4.36 28.17 5.18
CA LEU A 413 3.12 28.71 4.65
C LEU A 413 2.23 29.22 5.77
N SER A 414 1.41 30.22 5.48
CA SER A 414 0.36 30.69 6.39
C SER A 414 -0.90 31.02 5.60
N GLY A 415 -2.06 30.76 6.20
CA GLY A 415 -3.31 31.38 5.82
C GLY A 415 -3.27 32.90 6.05
N HIS A 416 -4.12 33.63 5.41
CA HIS A 416 -4.18 35.08 5.53
C HIS A 416 -5.00 35.52 6.74
#